data_b2abb166328b52b32735538c38a68677
#
_entry.id   b2abb166328b52b32735538c38a68677
#
_cell.length_a   1.000
_cell.length_b   1.000
_cell.length_c   1.000
_cell.angle_alpha   90.00
_cell.angle_beta   90.00
_cell.angle_gamma   90.00
#
_symmetry.space_group_name_H-M   'P 1'
#
loop_
_entity.id
_entity.type
_entity.pdbx_description
1 polymer ?
#
loop_
_entity_poly.entity_id
_entity_poly.type
_entity_poly.pdbx_seq_one_letter_code
_entity_poly.pdbx_strand_id
1 'polypeptide(L)'
;VGVALCLSLAACGKAPNNPYVETAQDKKLNTLYTAFTARPKHLDPAQSYTSDEAEFTYQIYEPLFQYHYLKRPYQLEPLAAAEMPMPVYLDETGNVLPDDAPLNAVKTSVYTIKLKRGIQYQPHPAFAKDAQGNFLYHQLGDEARKYSSPLQFEQQGTRELTAHDYVYEIKRLASSRIVSPILGHMGDYVEGLGELSKTLQEHDKALKEKIQKETGSAFPPATADLPWLDLRQFDLPGAKALDDHTLEIRVNGKYPQFIYWLAMPFFAPIAWEADAFYSQKGFIENNLVLDWWPVGTGAYMLTENDPNSRMVLSRNPNHRGEPYPSEGEPGDEAKGLLADAGKTMPFIDRVVFTREKEGIPYWNKFLQGYYDTSGV
;
A
#
# COMPACT_ATOMS: atom_id res chain seq x y z
N VAL A 1 -44.86 46.32 -21.62
CA VAL A 1 -43.71 45.83 -22.45
C VAL A 1 -42.44 45.72 -21.60
N GLY A 2 -42.44 46.08 -20.30
CA GLY A 2 -41.23 46.13 -19.45
C GLY A 2 -41.02 44.87 -18.56
N VAL A 3 -41.93 43.92 -18.49
CA VAL A 3 -41.83 42.74 -17.56
C VAL A 3 -41.22 41.48 -18.22
N ALA A 4 -41.21 41.41 -19.55
CA ALA A 4 -40.68 40.25 -20.28
C ALA A 4 -39.14 40.24 -20.43
N LEU A 5 -38.43 41.37 -20.14
CA LEU A 5 -37.00 41.47 -20.34
C LEU A 5 -36.17 41.14 -19.08
N CYS A 6 -36.81 41.07 -17.88
CA CYS A 6 -36.09 40.70 -16.62
C CYS A 6 -36.03 39.20 -16.34
N LEU A 7 -36.78 38.38 -17.05
CA LEU A 7 -36.79 36.92 -16.86
C LEU A 7 -35.70 36.20 -17.66
N SER A 8 -35.01 36.87 -18.59
CA SER A 8 -33.96 36.26 -19.40
C SER A 8 -32.53 36.40 -18.81
N LEU A 9 -32.37 37.15 -17.73
CA LEU A 9 -31.06 37.34 -17.07
C LEU A 9 -30.82 36.40 -15.87
N ALA A 10 -31.84 35.64 -15.45
CA ALA A 10 -31.72 34.64 -14.37
C ALA A 10 -31.27 33.25 -14.84
N ALA A 11 -30.99 33.07 -16.14
CA ALA A 11 -30.64 31.76 -16.71
C ALA A 11 -29.15 31.53 -16.90
N CYS A 12 -28.27 32.38 -16.36
CA CYS A 12 -26.80 32.24 -16.48
C CYS A 12 -26.11 31.56 -15.29
N GLY A 13 -26.84 31.00 -14.37
CA GLY A 13 -26.30 30.08 -13.39
C GLY A 13 -26.64 28.64 -13.79
N LYS A 14 -25.98 28.07 -14.80
CA LYS A 14 -26.03 26.61 -15.00
C LYS A 14 -25.51 25.95 -13.76
N ALA A 15 -26.37 25.19 -13.06
CA ALA A 15 -25.90 24.26 -12.07
C ALA A 15 -24.80 23.39 -12.70
N PRO A 16 -23.76 23.03 -11.96
CA PRO A 16 -22.75 22.09 -12.46
C PRO A 16 -23.46 20.88 -13.08
N ASN A 17 -23.01 20.47 -14.27
CA ASN A 17 -23.57 19.29 -14.90
C ASN A 17 -23.16 18.07 -14.07
N ASN A 18 -24.13 17.33 -13.53
CA ASN A 18 -23.88 16.02 -12.89
C ASN A 18 -24.52 14.95 -13.78
N PRO A 19 -23.71 14.25 -14.60
CA PRO A 19 -24.19 13.21 -15.49
C PRO A 19 -24.53 11.89 -14.77
N TYR A 20 -24.24 11.77 -13.49
CA TYR A 20 -24.47 10.54 -12.73
C TYR A 20 -25.88 10.49 -12.16
N VAL A 21 -26.53 9.33 -12.35
CA VAL A 21 -27.80 9.02 -11.68
C VAL A 21 -27.47 8.47 -10.30
N GLU A 22 -27.47 9.33 -9.30
CA GLU A 22 -27.16 8.95 -7.93
C GLU A 22 -28.38 8.34 -7.24
N THR A 23 -28.15 7.22 -6.55
CA THR A 23 -29.11 6.68 -5.60
C THR A 23 -29.23 7.58 -4.37
N ALA A 24 -30.27 7.40 -3.54
CA ALA A 24 -30.42 8.14 -2.28
C ALA A 24 -29.23 7.88 -1.31
N GLN A 25 -28.53 6.76 -1.46
CA GLN A 25 -27.35 6.40 -0.67
C GLN A 25 -26.10 7.07 -1.23
N ASP A 26 -25.93 7.10 -2.55
CA ASP A 26 -24.80 7.77 -3.21
C ASP A 26 -24.75 9.27 -2.89
N LYS A 27 -25.90 9.92 -2.83
CA LYS A 27 -26.03 11.35 -2.47
C LYS A 27 -25.54 11.72 -1.08
N LYS A 28 -25.33 10.72 -0.21
CA LYS A 28 -24.78 10.92 1.15
C LYS A 28 -23.27 10.78 1.18
N LEU A 29 -22.66 10.26 0.11
CA LEU A 29 -21.23 10.04 0.02
C LEU A 29 -20.55 11.21 -0.72
N ASN A 30 -19.46 11.71 -0.16
CA ASN A 30 -18.57 12.60 -0.87
C ASN A 30 -17.72 11.77 -1.83
N THR A 31 -18.09 11.75 -3.11
CA THR A 31 -17.44 10.95 -4.14
C THR A 31 -16.62 11.83 -5.07
N LEU A 32 -15.35 11.47 -5.25
CA LEU A 32 -14.46 12.06 -6.26
C LEU A 32 -14.49 11.18 -7.51
N TYR A 33 -14.80 11.76 -8.65
CA TYR A 33 -14.74 11.11 -9.94
C TYR A 33 -13.48 11.55 -10.69
N THR A 34 -12.68 10.59 -11.09
CA THR A 34 -11.43 10.83 -11.83
C THR A 34 -11.22 9.76 -12.90
N ALA A 35 -10.15 9.85 -13.65
CA ALA A 35 -9.80 8.87 -14.66
C ALA A 35 -8.32 8.53 -14.63
N PHE A 36 -7.99 7.34 -15.12
CA PHE A 36 -6.61 6.93 -15.40
C PHE A 36 -6.45 6.54 -16.88
N THR A 37 -5.32 6.84 -17.47
CA THR A 37 -5.02 6.52 -18.88
C THR A 37 -4.15 5.28 -19.00
N ALA A 38 -3.17 5.12 -18.14
CA ALA A 38 -2.34 3.92 -18.07
C ALA A 38 -2.91 2.94 -17.02
N ARG A 39 -3.00 1.68 -17.42
CA ARG A 39 -3.51 0.62 -16.54
C ARG A 39 -2.43 0.25 -15.52
N PRO A 40 -2.73 0.27 -14.20
CA PRO A 40 -1.80 -0.24 -13.21
C PRO A 40 -1.49 -1.71 -13.52
N LYS A 41 -0.25 -2.11 -13.31
CA LYS A 41 0.22 -3.49 -13.52
C LYS A 41 0.32 -4.24 -12.21
N HIS A 42 0.72 -3.53 -11.16
CA HIS A 42 0.96 -4.05 -9.82
C HIS A 42 0.36 -3.16 -8.75
N LEU A 43 -0.35 -3.76 -7.81
CA LEU A 43 -0.82 -3.11 -6.58
C LEU A 43 -0.19 -3.73 -5.33
N ASP A 44 0.65 -4.76 -5.49
CA ASP A 44 1.52 -5.30 -4.44
C ASP A 44 2.64 -4.30 -4.14
N PRO A 45 2.82 -3.83 -2.90
CA PRO A 45 3.83 -2.81 -2.58
C PRO A 45 5.25 -3.27 -2.88
N ALA A 46 5.56 -4.57 -2.80
CA ALA A 46 6.87 -5.10 -3.15
C ALA A 46 7.21 -4.98 -4.65
N GLN A 47 6.21 -4.82 -5.53
CA GLN A 47 6.35 -4.79 -6.99
C GLN A 47 5.97 -3.45 -7.62
N SER A 48 5.05 -2.72 -7.01
CA SER A 48 4.52 -1.44 -7.53
C SER A 48 5.61 -0.38 -7.61
N TYR A 49 5.83 0.19 -8.80
CA TYR A 49 6.92 1.15 -9.04
C TYR A 49 6.49 2.38 -9.83
N THR A 50 5.38 2.32 -10.57
CA THR A 50 4.97 3.38 -11.48
C THR A 50 4.06 4.41 -10.80
N SER A 51 3.98 5.63 -11.36
CA SER A 51 3.07 6.67 -10.87
C SER A 51 1.61 6.27 -10.92
N ASP A 52 1.21 5.52 -11.96
CA ASP A 52 -0.17 5.03 -12.12
C ASP A 52 -0.59 4.06 -11.02
N GLU A 53 0.37 3.27 -10.52
CA GLU A 53 0.17 2.36 -9.39
C GLU A 53 0.17 3.11 -8.05
N ALA A 54 1.01 4.14 -7.95
CA ALA A 54 1.14 4.97 -6.76
C ALA A 54 -0.17 5.68 -6.39
N GLU A 55 -1.01 6.04 -7.37
CA GLU A 55 -2.35 6.62 -7.13
C GLU A 55 -3.23 5.72 -6.25
N PHE A 56 -3.04 4.41 -6.33
CA PHE A 56 -3.77 3.42 -5.53
C PHE A 56 -2.99 3.00 -4.27
N THR A 57 -1.72 2.66 -4.43
CA THR A 57 -0.94 2.04 -3.34
C THR A 57 -0.73 2.98 -2.16
N TYR A 58 -0.51 4.28 -2.38
CA TYR A 58 -0.41 5.27 -1.29
C TYR A 58 -1.72 5.54 -0.56
N GLN A 59 -2.87 5.16 -1.12
CA GLN A 59 -4.16 5.30 -0.45
C GLN A 59 -4.50 4.08 0.42
N ILE A 60 -3.94 2.92 0.07
CA ILE A 60 -4.28 1.63 0.67
C ILE A 60 -3.26 1.22 1.73
N TYR A 61 -1.98 1.52 1.51
CA TYR A 61 -0.90 1.16 2.41
C TYR A 61 -0.39 2.36 3.21
N GLU A 62 0.11 2.08 4.41
CA GLU A 62 0.76 3.09 5.26
C GLU A 62 2.23 2.74 5.47
N PRO A 63 3.16 3.38 4.74
CA PRO A 63 4.57 3.38 5.08
C PRO A 63 4.82 3.93 6.49
N LEU A 64 6.05 3.83 6.97
CA LEU A 64 6.45 4.36 8.29
C LEU A 64 6.34 5.89 8.35
N PHE A 65 6.67 6.57 7.24
CA PHE A 65 6.71 8.02 7.11
C PHE A 65 5.94 8.47 5.87
N GLN A 66 5.61 9.75 5.83
CA GLN A 66 5.03 10.43 4.67
C GLN A 66 5.66 11.81 4.50
N TYR A 67 5.41 12.42 3.34
CA TYR A 67 5.75 13.82 3.12
C TYR A 67 4.65 14.72 3.68
N HIS A 68 5.04 15.73 4.44
CA HIS A 68 4.12 16.75 4.93
C HIS A 68 3.43 17.45 3.76
N TYR A 69 2.10 17.58 3.79
CA TYR A 69 1.30 18.09 2.67
C TYR A 69 1.68 19.50 2.21
N LEU A 70 2.13 20.37 3.12
CA LEU A 70 2.30 21.80 2.86
C LEU A 70 3.76 22.28 2.93
N LYS A 71 4.69 21.51 3.49
CA LYS A 71 6.09 21.94 3.65
C LYS A 71 6.87 21.89 2.33
N ARG A 72 7.62 22.95 2.05
CA ARG A 72 8.48 23.13 0.87
C ARG A 72 9.84 23.76 1.28
N PRO A 73 10.99 23.15 1.04
CA PRO A 73 11.17 21.86 0.36
C PRO A 73 10.52 20.71 1.15
N TYR A 74 10.35 19.56 0.48
CA TYR A 74 9.68 18.40 1.05
C TYR A 74 10.31 17.97 2.39
N GLN A 75 9.44 17.77 3.38
CA GLN A 75 9.81 17.33 4.71
C GLN A 75 9.04 16.05 5.06
N LEU A 76 9.76 15.05 5.59
CA LEU A 76 9.14 13.84 6.10
C LEU A 76 8.53 14.08 7.48
N GLU A 77 7.42 13.40 7.72
CA GLU A 77 6.76 13.32 9.03
C GLU A 77 6.34 11.87 9.34
N PRO A 78 6.10 11.52 10.62
CA PRO A 78 5.66 10.18 10.99
C PRO A 78 4.24 9.89 10.48
N LEU A 79 4.06 8.74 9.77
CA LEU A 79 2.75 8.23 9.35
C LEU A 79 2.31 7.09 10.29
N ALA A 80 2.82 5.87 10.09
CA ALA A 80 2.60 4.76 11.03
C ALA A 80 3.60 4.77 12.18
N ALA A 81 4.78 5.35 11.98
CA ALA A 81 5.75 5.59 13.06
C ALA A 81 5.21 6.64 14.06
N ALA A 82 5.56 6.49 15.33
CA ALA A 82 5.17 7.44 16.39
C ALA A 82 6.02 8.72 16.38
N GLU A 83 7.27 8.63 15.93
CA GLU A 83 8.25 9.72 15.91
C GLU A 83 9.27 9.49 14.77
N MET A 84 10.01 10.53 14.40
CA MET A 84 11.14 10.41 13.48
C MET A 84 12.32 9.75 14.20
N PRO A 85 12.90 8.65 13.69
CA PRO A 85 14.02 7.98 14.35
C PRO A 85 15.32 8.73 14.10
N MET A 86 16.20 8.72 15.08
CA MET A 86 17.61 9.05 14.90
C MET A 86 18.41 7.76 14.79
N PRO A 87 19.19 7.56 13.70
CA PRO A 87 20.01 6.36 13.57
C PRO A 87 21.16 6.35 14.59
N VAL A 88 21.47 5.18 15.13
CA VAL A 88 22.68 4.94 15.89
C VAL A 88 23.73 4.38 14.94
N TYR A 89 24.90 5.02 14.87
CA TYR A 89 26.02 4.59 14.03
C TYR A 89 26.97 3.69 14.79
N LEU A 90 27.36 2.58 14.17
CA LEU A 90 28.28 1.61 14.75
C LEU A 90 29.53 1.44 13.88
N ASP A 91 30.69 1.25 14.53
CA ASP A 91 31.94 0.86 13.87
C ASP A 91 32.00 -0.67 13.56
N GLU A 92 33.10 -1.15 13.01
CA GLU A 92 33.30 -2.57 12.70
C GLU A 92 33.29 -3.49 13.93
N THR A 93 33.53 -2.93 15.12
CA THR A 93 33.56 -3.67 16.39
C THR A 93 32.24 -3.55 17.17
N GLY A 94 31.25 -2.79 16.62
CA GLY A 94 29.96 -2.57 17.22
C GLY A 94 29.92 -1.45 18.27
N ASN A 95 30.98 -0.63 18.37
CA ASN A 95 30.95 0.54 19.25
C ASN A 95 30.13 1.67 18.63
N VAL A 96 29.44 2.41 19.48
CA VAL A 96 28.65 3.57 19.06
C VAL A 96 29.58 4.72 18.66
N LEU A 97 29.31 5.28 17.50
CA LEU A 97 29.99 6.45 16.94
C LEU A 97 29.14 7.71 17.13
N PRO A 98 29.75 8.90 17.14
CA PRO A 98 29.02 10.16 17.18
C PRO A 98 28.24 10.40 15.86
N ASP A 99 27.21 11.26 15.92
CA ASP A 99 26.31 11.52 14.77
C ASP A 99 27.02 12.11 13.56
N ASP A 100 28.10 12.86 13.77
CA ASP A 100 28.95 13.47 12.75
C ASP A 100 30.07 12.55 12.23
N ALA A 101 30.10 11.29 12.69
CA ALA A 101 31.10 10.31 12.24
C ALA A 101 31.18 10.28 10.70
N PRO A 102 32.39 10.23 10.11
CA PRO A 102 32.56 10.21 8.67
C PRO A 102 32.02 8.90 8.07
N LEU A 103 31.56 8.96 6.80
CA LEU A 103 30.93 7.83 6.11
C LEU A 103 31.74 6.53 6.18
N ASN A 104 33.05 6.62 6.04
CA ASN A 104 33.95 5.47 6.02
C ASN A 104 34.22 4.86 7.40
N ALA A 105 33.84 5.52 8.49
CA ALA A 105 33.97 5.00 9.84
C ALA A 105 32.72 4.19 10.27
N VAL A 106 31.59 4.44 9.64
CA VAL A 106 30.32 3.79 9.99
C VAL A 106 30.20 2.46 9.24
N LYS A 107 30.14 1.37 9.98
CA LYS A 107 29.90 0.02 9.44
C LYS A 107 28.42 -0.28 9.33
N THR A 108 27.62 0.13 10.33
CA THR A 108 26.18 -0.12 10.38
C THR A 108 25.45 1.09 10.94
N SER A 109 24.34 1.45 10.31
CA SER A 109 23.35 2.40 10.85
C SER A 109 22.15 1.61 11.38
N VAL A 110 21.78 1.84 12.63
CA VAL A 110 20.67 1.15 13.30
C VAL A 110 19.53 2.13 13.52
N TYR A 111 18.38 1.85 12.90
CA TYR A 111 17.14 2.62 13.08
C TYR A 111 16.21 1.85 14.00
N THR A 112 15.90 2.40 15.18
CA THR A 112 14.86 1.88 16.07
C THR A 112 13.61 2.74 15.91
N ILE A 113 12.54 2.16 15.40
CA ILE A 113 11.32 2.85 15.00
C ILE A 113 10.15 2.35 15.84
N LYS A 114 9.55 3.25 16.60
CA LYS A 114 8.34 2.97 17.37
C LYS A 114 7.11 3.19 16.50
N LEU A 115 6.15 2.28 16.56
CA LEU A 115 4.89 2.37 15.83
C LEU A 115 3.79 2.99 16.70
N LYS A 116 2.88 3.72 16.06
CA LYS A 116 1.62 4.13 16.67
C LYS A 116 0.80 2.88 17.00
N ARG A 117 0.13 2.86 18.16
CA ARG A 117 -0.75 1.76 18.56
C ARG A 117 -2.15 1.93 17.97
N GLY A 118 -2.89 0.82 17.87
CA GLY A 118 -4.29 0.82 17.43
C GLY A 118 -4.51 1.00 15.93
N ILE A 119 -3.45 0.94 15.11
CA ILE A 119 -3.60 0.91 13.64
C ILE A 119 -4.17 -0.44 13.24
N GLN A 120 -5.31 -0.45 12.55
CA GLN A 120 -6.01 -1.67 12.15
C GLN A 120 -5.94 -1.87 10.64
N TYR A 121 -5.80 -3.13 10.22
CA TYR A 121 -6.02 -3.49 8.83
C TYR A 121 -7.47 -3.27 8.40
N GLN A 122 -7.69 -3.01 7.12
CA GLN A 122 -9.02 -3.01 6.52
C GLN A 122 -9.74 -4.34 6.79
N PRO A 123 -11.09 -4.36 6.83
CA PRO A 123 -11.83 -5.61 6.90
C PRO A 123 -11.48 -6.52 5.71
N HIS A 124 -11.10 -7.78 5.99
CA HIS A 124 -10.69 -8.70 4.93
C HIS A 124 -10.92 -10.17 5.35
N PRO A 125 -11.32 -11.08 4.41
CA PRO A 125 -11.53 -12.50 4.71
C PRO A 125 -10.27 -13.23 5.20
N ALA A 126 -9.08 -12.75 4.86
CA ALA A 126 -7.83 -13.31 5.37
C ALA A 126 -7.71 -13.29 6.90
N PHE A 127 -8.40 -12.37 7.57
CA PHE A 127 -8.42 -12.25 9.03
C PHE A 127 -9.63 -12.90 9.69
N ALA A 128 -10.57 -13.43 8.91
CA ALA A 128 -11.79 -14.03 9.45
C ALA A 128 -11.45 -15.34 10.18
N LYS A 129 -11.96 -15.49 11.41
CA LYS A 129 -11.72 -16.64 12.28
C LYS A 129 -13.03 -17.20 12.81
N ASP A 130 -13.03 -18.52 13.06
CA ASP A 130 -14.10 -19.19 13.79
C ASP A 130 -14.05 -18.90 15.30
N ALA A 131 -15.02 -19.43 16.04
CA ALA A 131 -15.08 -19.28 17.50
C ALA A 131 -13.89 -19.93 18.25
N GLN A 132 -13.14 -20.80 17.59
CA GLN A 132 -11.95 -21.47 18.11
C GLN A 132 -10.66 -20.73 17.75
N GLY A 133 -10.74 -19.67 16.93
CA GLY A 133 -9.61 -18.87 16.50
C GLY A 133 -8.92 -19.37 15.23
N ASN A 134 -9.47 -20.38 14.54
CA ASN A 134 -8.90 -20.88 13.29
C ASN A 134 -9.33 -19.97 12.13
N PHE A 135 -8.45 -19.77 11.15
CA PHE A 135 -8.79 -19.02 9.94
C PHE A 135 -9.80 -19.78 9.09
N LEU A 136 -10.90 -19.09 8.74
CA LEU A 136 -12.00 -19.70 7.98
C LEU A 136 -11.64 -20.02 6.54
N TYR A 137 -10.77 -19.22 5.94
CA TYR A 137 -10.59 -19.22 4.48
C TYR A 137 -9.16 -19.49 4.02
N HIS A 138 -8.26 -19.99 4.89
CA HIS A 138 -6.86 -20.26 4.53
C HIS A 138 -6.63 -21.64 3.89
N GLN A 139 -7.62 -22.53 3.92
CA GLN A 139 -7.50 -23.91 3.43
C GLN A 139 -8.77 -24.35 2.68
N LEU A 140 -9.15 -23.59 1.65
CA LEU A 140 -10.37 -23.85 0.88
C LEU A 140 -10.22 -25.00 -0.13
N GLY A 141 -8.99 -25.38 -0.49
CA GLY A 141 -8.75 -26.39 -1.52
C GLY A 141 -9.42 -26.01 -2.85
N ASP A 142 -10.20 -26.93 -3.42
CA ASP A 142 -10.91 -26.70 -4.69
C ASP A 142 -12.03 -25.65 -4.57
N GLU A 143 -12.55 -25.41 -3.38
CA GLU A 143 -13.56 -24.35 -3.16
C GLU A 143 -13.03 -22.96 -3.48
N ALA A 144 -11.72 -22.74 -3.36
CA ALA A 144 -11.09 -21.45 -3.71
C ALA A 144 -11.42 -21.00 -5.15
N ARG A 145 -11.59 -21.93 -6.10
CA ARG A 145 -11.94 -21.61 -7.49
C ARG A 145 -13.30 -20.95 -7.68
N LYS A 146 -14.15 -20.95 -6.67
CA LYS A 146 -15.47 -20.31 -6.74
C LYS A 146 -15.41 -18.80 -6.56
N TYR A 147 -14.29 -18.27 -6.08
CA TYR A 147 -14.13 -16.86 -5.72
C TYR A 147 -13.21 -16.13 -6.72
N SER A 148 -13.61 -14.94 -7.08
CA SER A 148 -12.85 -14.01 -7.93
C SER A 148 -12.65 -12.63 -7.30
N SER A 149 -13.22 -12.43 -6.09
CA SER A 149 -13.10 -11.19 -5.34
C SER A 149 -13.18 -11.48 -3.83
N PRO A 150 -12.41 -10.75 -2.99
CA PRO A 150 -12.51 -10.88 -1.53
C PRO A 150 -13.87 -10.40 -0.99
N LEU A 151 -14.63 -9.65 -1.78
CA LEU A 151 -15.96 -9.16 -1.41
C LEU A 151 -17.05 -10.24 -1.48
N GLN A 152 -16.75 -11.41 -2.03
CA GLN A 152 -17.68 -12.55 -2.08
C GLN A 152 -17.73 -13.39 -0.80
N PHE A 153 -16.85 -13.10 0.15
CA PHE A 153 -16.79 -13.81 1.43
C PHE A 153 -17.74 -13.17 2.44
N GLU A 154 -18.55 -13.97 3.09
CA GLU A 154 -19.54 -13.51 4.08
C GLU A 154 -18.90 -12.94 5.33
N GLN A 155 -17.80 -13.55 5.80
CA GLN A 155 -17.14 -13.14 7.02
C GLN A 155 -15.83 -12.42 6.70
N GLN A 156 -15.63 -11.32 7.40
CA GLN A 156 -14.44 -10.50 7.32
C GLN A 156 -13.90 -10.30 8.74
N GLY A 157 -12.59 -10.17 8.84
CA GLY A 157 -11.90 -9.88 10.08
C GLY A 157 -10.95 -8.72 9.94
N THR A 158 -10.31 -8.38 11.03
CA THR A 158 -9.23 -7.40 11.09
C THR A 158 -8.28 -7.75 12.22
N ARG A 159 -7.13 -7.14 12.26
CA ARG A 159 -6.23 -7.11 13.41
C ARG A 159 -5.37 -5.86 13.42
N GLU A 160 -4.77 -5.60 14.56
CA GLU A 160 -3.80 -4.52 14.71
C GLU A 160 -2.53 -4.78 13.89
N LEU A 161 -2.00 -3.72 13.30
CA LEU A 161 -0.69 -3.65 12.68
C LEU A 161 0.40 -3.84 13.73
N THR A 162 1.41 -4.63 13.42
CA THR A 162 2.58 -4.84 14.27
C THR A 162 3.89 -4.63 13.50
N ALA A 163 5.00 -4.50 14.24
CA ALA A 163 6.34 -4.43 13.67
C ALA A 163 6.70 -5.67 12.84
N HIS A 164 6.09 -6.83 13.17
CA HIS A 164 6.27 -8.07 12.41
C HIS A 164 5.80 -7.94 10.96
N ASP A 165 4.79 -7.11 10.67
CA ASP A 165 4.26 -6.92 9.33
C ASP A 165 5.23 -6.14 8.42
N TYR A 166 5.97 -5.19 8.99
CA TYR A 166 7.06 -4.51 8.30
C TYR A 166 8.24 -5.45 8.02
N VAL A 167 8.62 -6.25 9.02
CA VAL A 167 9.67 -7.27 8.83
C VAL A 167 9.25 -8.27 7.75
N TYR A 168 7.98 -8.67 7.73
CA TYR A 168 7.45 -9.58 6.71
C TYR A 168 7.57 -8.98 5.31
N GLU A 169 7.16 -7.72 5.13
CA GLU A 169 7.29 -7.05 3.82
C GLU A 169 8.75 -6.90 3.39
N ILE A 170 9.66 -6.52 4.27
CA ILE A 170 11.09 -6.42 3.92
C ILE A 170 11.63 -7.78 3.45
N LYS A 171 11.20 -8.89 4.06
CA LYS A 171 11.55 -10.24 3.59
C LYS A 171 10.90 -10.57 2.24
N ARG A 172 9.69 -10.07 1.96
CA ARG A 172 9.02 -10.25 0.66
C ARG A 172 9.82 -9.63 -0.49
N LEU A 173 10.53 -8.51 -0.25
CA LEU A 173 11.43 -7.91 -1.25
C LEU A 173 12.52 -8.89 -1.72
N ALA A 174 12.94 -9.84 -0.87
CA ALA A 174 13.94 -10.85 -1.19
C ALA A 174 13.37 -12.11 -1.85
N SER A 175 12.05 -12.25 -1.92
CA SER A 175 11.39 -13.46 -2.41
C SER A 175 11.64 -13.67 -3.91
N SER A 176 12.05 -14.90 -4.29
CA SER A 176 12.18 -15.32 -5.68
C SER A 176 10.85 -15.42 -6.43
N ARG A 177 9.72 -15.37 -5.70
CA ARG A 177 8.35 -15.42 -6.24
C ARG A 177 7.78 -14.05 -6.57
N ILE A 178 8.48 -13.00 -6.16
CA ILE A 178 8.11 -11.58 -6.32
C ILE A 178 9.23 -10.88 -7.08
N VAL A 179 8.89 -10.09 -8.09
CA VAL A 179 9.88 -9.32 -8.85
C VAL A 179 9.95 -7.91 -8.25
N SER A 180 10.74 -7.77 -7.18
CA SER A 180 10.93 -6.46 -6.57
C SER A 180 11.91 -5.61 -7.38
N PRO A 181 11.50 -4.40 -7.84
CA PRO A 181 12.38 -3.52 -8.61
C PRO A 181 13.50 -2.92 -7.77
N ILE A 182 13.40 -2.96 -6.45
CA ILE A 182 14.38 -2.35 -5.54
C ILE A 182 15.33 -3.37 -4.89
N LEU A 183 15.11 -4.68 -5.08
CA LEU A 183 15.94 -5.71 -4.44
C LEU A 183 17.43 -5.54 -4.76
N GLY A 184 17.77 -5.23 -6.02
CA GLY A 184 19.17 -5.06 -6.43
C GLY A 184 19.88 -3.93 -5.66
N HIS A 185 19.14 -2.89 -5.28
CA HIS A 185 19.69 -1.79 -4.50
C HIS A 185 19.60 -2.06 -2.98
N MET A 186 18.44 -2.45 -2.48
CA MET A 186 18.20 -2.67 -1.05
C MET A 186 18.95 -3.90 -0.52
N GLY A 187 19.26 -4.88 -1.38
CA GLY A 187 20.06 -6.05 -1.04
C GLY A 187 21.48 -5.72 -0.58
N ASP A 188 22.04 -4.59 -1.03
CA ASP A 188 23.34 -4.11 -0.61
C ASP A 188 23.27 -3.32 0.72
N TYR A 189 22.15 -2.64 0.97
CA TYR A 189 22.01 -1.76 2.12
C TYR A 189 21.36 -2.43 3.33
N VAL A 190 20.27 -3.16 3.18
CA VAL A 190 19.63 -3.83 4.32
C VAL A 190 20.45 -5.07 4.67
N GLU A 191 20.98 -5.12 5.91
CA GLU A 191 21.84 -6.18 6.38
C GLU A 191 21.23 -7.57 6.18
N GLY A 192 21.88 -8.43 5.39
CA GLY A 192 21.43 -9.80 5.13
C GLY A 192 20.31 -9.97 4.09
N LEU A 193 19.78 -8.90 3.47
CA LEU A 193 18.68 -9.03 2.51
C LEU A 193 19.12 -9.74 1.22
N GLY A 194 20.31 -9.44 0.71
CA GLY A 194 20.88 -10.11 -0.46
C GLY A 194 21.14 -11.59 -0.22
N GLU A 195 21.61 -11.95 0.97
CA GLU A 195 21.81 -13.34 1.40
C GLU A 195 20.49 -14.08 1.55
N LEU A 196 19.48 -13.44 2.14
CA LEU A 196 18.15 -14.00 2.23
C LEU A 196 17.59 -14.30 0.84
N SER A 197 17.77 -13.41 -0.14
CA SER A 197 17.31 -13.65 -1.51
C SER A 197 17.94 -14.90 -2.11
N LYS A 198 19.23 -15.14 -1.92
CA LYS A 198 19.91 -16.36 -2.38
C LYS A 198 19.35 -17.60 -1.68
N THR A 199 19.14 -17.53 -0.37
CA THR A 199 18.58 -18.61 0.43
C THR A 199 17.19 -18.99 -0.06
N LEU A 200 16.32 -18.01 -0.34
CA LEU A 200 14.97 -18.25 -0.84
C LEU A 200 14.95 -18.83 -2.27
N GLN A 201 15.88 -18.41 -3.13
CA GLN A 201 16.06 -18.99 -4.47
C GLN A 201 16.48 -20.46 -4.38
N GLU A 202 17.45 -20.80 -3.52
CA GLU A 202 17.89 -22.18 -3.30
C GLU A 202 16.77 -23.04 -2.71
N HIS A 203 16.03 -22.52 -1.75
CA HIS A 203 14.85 -23.18 -1.18
C HIS A 203 13.82 -23.53 -2.27
N ASP A 204 13.43 -22.57 -3.10
CA ASP A 204 12.44 -22.78 -4.16
C ASP A 204 12.95 -23.75 -5.24
N LYS A 205 14.25 -23.69 -5.56
CA LYS A 205 14.88 -24.65 -6.48
C LYS A 205 14.80 -26.08 -5.92
N ALA A 206 15.19 -26.29 -4.68
CA ALA A 206 15.14 -27.59 -4.03
C ALA A 206 13.70 -28.12 -3.91
N LEU A 207 12.73 -27.24 -3.60
CA LEU A 207 11.32 -27.58 -3.54
C LEU A 207 10.78 -28.02 -4.92
N LYS A 208 11.11 -27.30 -5.98
CA LYS A 208 10.74 -27.65 -7.37
C LYS A 208 11.30 -29.00 -7.77
N GLU A 209 12.56 -29.28 -7.48
CA GLU A 209 13.21 -30.57 -7.76
C GLU A 209 12.56 -31.70 -6.98
N LYS A 210 12.19 -31.48 -5.73
CA LYS A 210 11.48 -32.46 -4.88
C LYS A 210 10.12 -32.79 -5.48
N ILE A 211 9.29 -31.81 -5.78
CA ILE A 211 7.96 -31.98 -6.36
C ILE A 211 8.06 -32.68 -7.72
N GLN A 212 9.02 -32.33 -8.56
CA GLN A 212 9.23 -32.96 -9.85
C GLN A 212 9.55 -34.45 -9.72
N LYS A 213 10.39 -34.84 -8.76
CA LYS A 213 10.71 -36.24 -8.45
C LYS A 213 9.48 -37.00 -7.97
N GLU A 214 8.71 -36.40 -7.03
CA GLU A 214 7.54 -37.03 -6.42
C GLU A 214 6.41 -37.24 -7.44
N THR A 215 6.23 -36.30 -8.38
CA THR A 215 5.17 -36.38 -9.40
C THR A 215 5.58 -37.13 -10.65
N GLY A 216 6.88 -37.39 -10.84
CA GLY A 216 7.41 -37.97 -12.09
C GLY A 216 7.28 -37.06 -13.32
N SER A 217 7.03 -35.78 -13.12
CA SER A 217 6.85 -34.81 -14.22
C SER A 217 8.14 -34.60 -15.00
N ALA A 218 8.02 -34.45 -16.33
CA ALA A 218 9.13 -34.12 -17.21
C ALA A 218 9.67 -32.69 -16.97
N PHE A 219 8.84 -31.81 -16.40
CA PHE A 219 9.16 -30.41 -16.15
C PHE A 219 8.98 -30.06 -14.67
N PRO A 220 9.79 -29.09 -14.13
CA PRO A 220 9.57 -28.58 -12.79
C PRO A 220 8.24 -27.84 -12.70
N PRO A 221 7.60 -27.78 -11.51
CA PRO A 221 6.35 -27.07 -11.32
C PRO A 221 6.52 -25.56 -11.57
N ALA A 222 5.47 -24.92 -12.06
CA ALA A 222 5.41 -23.46 -12.11
C ALA A 222 5.45 -22.86 -10.69
N THR A 223 5.89 -21.63 -10.56
CA THR A 223 5.92 -20.93 -9.26
C THR A 223 4.53 -20.86 -8.60
N ALA A 224 3.48 -20.68 -9.40
CA ALA A 224 2.09 -20.67 -8.96
C ALA A 224 1.59 -22.03 -8.39
N ASP A 225 2.27 -23.12 -8.71
CA ASP A 225 1.95 -24.45 -8.19
C ASP A 225 2.72 -24.81 -6.89
N LEU A 226 3.62 -23.95 -6.45
CA LEU A 226 4.34 -24.16 -5.21
C LEU A 226 3.43 -23.85 -4.00
N PRO A 227 3.58 -24.59 -2.89
CA PRO A 227 2.91 -24.23 -1.65
C PRO A 227 3.33 -22.85 -1.17
N TRP A 228 2.49 -22.21 -0.37
CA TRP A 228 2.81 -20.94 0.27
C TRP A 228 4.19 -20.97 0.93
N LEU A 229 4.94 -19.88 0.76
CA LEU A 229 6.26 -19.71 1.35
C LEU A 229 6.12 -18.85 2.62
N ASP A 230 6.15 -19.48 3.77
CA ASP A 230 6.10 -18.79 5.06
C ASP A 230 7.42 -18.10 5.38
N LEU A 231 7.52 -16.82 5.02
CA LEU A 231 8.74 -16.03 5.25
C LEU A 231 9.06 -15.77 6.73
N ARG A 232 8.13 -16.08 7.65
CA ARG A 232 8.39 -16.01 9.10
C ARG A 232 9.43 -17.03 9.56
N GLN A 233 9.60 -18.12 8.80
CA GLN A 233 10.57 -19.17 9.10
C GLN A 233 12.02 -18.82 8.73
N PHE A 234 12.24 -17.73 8.00
CA PHE A 234 13.56 -17.29 7.57
C PHE A 234 14.01 -16.09 8.40
N ASP A 235 15.27 -16.09 8.85
CA ASP A 235 15.82 -14.95 9.58
C ASP A 235 16.30 -13.84 8.64
N LEU A 236 16.21 -12.59 9.10
CA LEU A 236 16.76 -11.42 8.44
C LEU A 236 17.43 -10.52 9.48
N PRO A 237 18.77 -10.49 9.54
CA PRO A 237 19.48 -9.65 10.51
C PRO A 237 19.16 -8.17 10.41
N GLY A 238 18.91 -7.70 9.18
CA GLY A 238 18.66 -6.29 8.85
C GLY A 238 17.27 -5.77 9.17
N ALA A 239 16.31 -6.62 9.58
CA ALA A 239 14.98 -6.17 9.98
C ALA A 239 14.43 -7.09 11.06
N LYS A 240 14.10 -6.52 12.23
CA LYS A 240 13.59 -7.27 13.40
C LYS A 240 12.47 -6.51 14.09
N ALA A 241 11.43 -7.23 14.49
CA ALA A 241 10.49 -6.75 15.48
C ALA A 241 11.08 -7.04 16.87
N LEU A 242 11.41 -6.00 17.62
CA LEU A 242 11.89 -6.12 18.99
C LEU A 242 10.72 -6.42 19.94
N ASP A 243 9.57 -5.89 19.62
CA ASP A 243 8.26 -6.18 20.17
C ASP A 243 7.20 -5.84 19.11
N ASP A 244 5.90 -5.97 19.44
CA ASP A 244 4.81 -5.71 18.48
C ASP A 244 4.79 -4.28 17.93
N HIS A 245 5.40 -3.32 18.64
CA HIS A 245 5.36 -1.89 18.26
C HIS A 245 6.75 -1.26 18.12
N THR A 246 7.80 -2.07 18.09
CA THR A 246 9.18 -1.58 17.93
C THR A 246 9.88 -2.36 16.82
N LEU A 247 10.18 -1.67 15.73
CA LEU A 247 10.91 -2.19 14.57
C LEU A 247 12.37 -1.74 14.65
N GLU A 248 13.32 -2.64 14.45
CA GLU A 248 14.72 -2.33 14.22
C GLU A 248 15.08 -2.61 12.75
N ILE A 249 15.68 -1.63 12.09
CA ILE A 249 16.27 -1.81 10.74
C ILE A 249 17.76 -1.48 10.82
N ARG A 250 18.58 -2.39 10.29
CA ARG A 250 20.05 -2.28 10.23
C ARG A 250 20.49 -2.12 8.78
N VAL A 251 21.21 -1.04 8.52
CA VAL A 251 21.70 -0.65 7.20
C VAL A 251 23.22 -0.66 7.16
N ASN A 252 23.77 -1.30 6.16
CA ASN A 252 25.21 -1.32 5.92
C ASN A 252 25.75 0.09 5.63
N GLY A 253 26.73 0.53 6.39
CA GLY A 253 27.32 1.87 6.26
C GLY A 253 26.43 3.00 6.74
N LYS A 254 26.79 4.22 6.35
CA LYS A 254 26.02 5.45 6.62
C LYS A 254 25.31 5.89 5.35
N TYR A 255 23.97 5.65 5.30
CA TYR A 255 23.12 6.00 4.16
C TYR A 255 22.01 6.98 4.59
N PRO A 256 22.28 8.30 4.64
CA PRO A 256 21.34 9.28 5.16
C PRO A 256 20.00 9.32 4.40
N GLN A 257 20.01 8.95 3.11
CA GLN A 257 18.80 8.91 2.28
C GLN A 257 17.90 7.71 2.56
N PHE A 258 18.34 6.75 3.38
CA PHE A 258 17.55 5.55 3.67
C PHE A 258 16.16 5.88 4.27
N ILE A 259 16.08 6.94 5.07
CA ILE A 259 14.83 7.36 5.70
C ILE A 259 13.72 7.68 4.67
N TYR A 260 14.06 8.16 3.47
CA TYR A 260 13.11 8.46 2.41
C TYR A 260 12.54 7.20 1.76
N TRP A 261 13.30 6.08 1.76
CA TRP A 261 12.78 4.79 1.31
C TRP A 261 11.66 4.29 2.22
N LEU A 262 11.75 4.58 3.51
CA LEU A 262 10.74 4.19 4.50
C LEU A 262 9.43 4.98 4.39
N ALA A 263 9.38 5.98 3.52
CA ALA A 263 8.16 6.69 3.12
C ALA A 263 7.57 6.16 1.80
N MET A 264 8.18 5.16 1.19
CA MET A 264 7.70 4.54 -0.05
C MET A 264 6.90 3.27 0.25
N PRO A 265 5.92 2.90 -0.61
CA PRO A 265 5.10 1.70 -0.43
C PRO A 265 5.90 0.40 -0.30
N PHE A 266 7.11 0.30 -0.89
CA PHE A 266 7.98 -0.87 -0.77
C PHE A 266 8.26 -1.33 0.66
N PHE A 267 8.19 -0.41 1.61
CA PHE A 267 8.38 -0.66 3.04
C PHE A 267 7.07 -0.54 3.82
N ALA A 268 5.92 -0.57 3.13
CA ALA A 268 4.63 -0.61 3.81
C ALA A 268 4.35 -2.03 4.35
N PRO A 269 3.57 -2.15 5.43
CA PRO A 269 3.40 -3.43 6.10
C PRO A 269 2.49 -4.38 5.33
N ILE A 270 2.86 -5.65 5.26
CA ILE A 270 2.01 -6.72 4.74
C ILE A 270 1.75 -7.75 5.84
N ALA A 271 0.47 -8.01 6.10
CA ALA A 271 0.05 -9.09 6.97
C ALA A 271 0.33 -10.45 6.31
N TRP A 272 1.05 -11.33 6.99
CA TRP A 272 1.31 -12.69 6.50
C TRP A 272 0.03 -13.46 6.21
N GLU A 273 -1.06 -13.15 6.93
CA GLU A 273 -2.37 -13.75 6.72
C GLU A 273 -2.93 -13.44 5.33
N ALA A 274 -2.71 -12.23 4.82
CA ALA A 274 -3.12 -11.85 3.48
C ALA A 274 -2.31 -12.61 2.43
N ASP A 275 -0.99 -12.69 2.61
CA ASP A 275 -0.10 -13.44 1.71
C ASP A 275 -0.45 -14.94 1.69
N ALA A 276 -0.68 -15.56 2.85
CA ALA A 276 -1.12 -16.95 2.96
C ALA A 276 -2.49 -17.18 2.32
N PHE A 277 -3.45 -16.29 2.55
CA PHE A 277 -4.79 -16.38 1.98
C PHE A 277 -4.73 -16.40 0.45
N TYR A 278 -4.04 -15.44 -0.15
CA TYR A 278 -3.97 -15.29 -1.61
C TYR A 278 -3.08 -16.32 -2.31
N SER A 279 -2.23 -17.03 -1.57
CA SER A 279 -1.35 -18.08 -2.14
C SER A 279 -2.06 -19.37 -2.51
N GLN A 280 -3.36 -19.50 -2.26
CA GLN A 280 -4.13 -20.69 -2.60
C GLN A 280 -4.28 -20.85 -4.12
N LYS A 281 -3.97 -22.03 -4.64
CA LYS A 281 -3.95 -22.31 -6.09
C LYS A 281 -5.23 -21.87 -6.81
N GLY A 282 -6.41 -22.15 -6.26
CA GLY A 282 -7.68 -21.76 -6.86
C GLY A 282 -7.88 -20.25 -6.96
N PHE A 283 -7.31 -19.47 -6.05
CA PHE A 283 -7.31 -18.01 -6.13
C PHE A 283 -6.37 -17.50 -7.21
N ILE A 284 -5.16 -18.07 -7.30
CA ILE A 284 -4.18 -17.70 -8.31
C ILE A 284 -4.75 -17.96 -9.71
N GLU A 285 -5.42 -19.10 -9.92
CA GLU A 285 -6.07 -19.47 -11.19
C GLU A 285 -7.18 -18.46 -11.59
N ASN A 286 -7.85 -17.84 -10.61
CA ASN A 286 -8.87 -16.81 -10.82
C ASN A 286 -8.34 -15.39 -10.80
N ASN A 287 -7.01 -15.19 -10.74
CA ASN A 287 -6.37 -13.90 -10.59
C ASN A 287 -6.83 -13.14 -9.31
N LEU A 288 -7.26 -13.88 -8.29
CA LEU A 288 -7.54 -13.36 -6.96
C LEU A 288 -6.25 -13.43 -6.14
N VAL A 289 -5.42 -12.42 -6.25
CA VAL A 289 -4.07 -12.35 -5.66
C VAL A 289 -3.84 -11.00 -4.98
N LEU A 290 -2.86 -10.95 -4.07
CA LEU A 290 -2.50 -9.72 -3.35
C LEU A 290 -2.16 -8.57 -4.30
N ASP A 291 -1.56 -8.87 -5.44
CA ASP A 291 -1.20 -7.90 -6.47
C ASP A 291 -2.41 -7.19 -7.11
N TRP A 292 -3.59 -7.81 -7.06
CA TRP A 292 -4.83 -7.21 -7.58
C TRP A 292 -5.84 -6.82 -6.51
N TRP A 293 -5.74 -7.41 -5.33
CA TRP A 293 -6.62 -7.12 -4.20
C TRP A 293 -5.80 -6.79 -2.96
N PRO A 294 -5.22 -5.57 -2.92
CA PRO A 294 -4.34 -5.13 -1.85
C PRO A 294 -5.06 -5.10 -0.50
N VAL A 295 -4.29 -5.37 0.56
CA VAL A 295 -4.77 -5.38 1.95
C VAL A 295 -3.87 -4.48 2.78
N GLY A 296 -4.39 -3.34 3.20
CA GLY A 296 -3.60 -2.33 3.91
C GLY A 296 -4.31 -1.74 5.12
N THR A 297 -3.64 -0.79 5.73
CA THR A 297 -4.10 -0.03 6.89
C THR A 297 -4.47 1.41 6.53
N GLY A 298 -4.29 1.79 5.27
CA GLY A 298 -4.47 3.15 4.77
C GLY A 298 -5.91 3.65 4.81
N ALA A 299 -6.10 4.89 4.37
CA ALA A 299 -7.37 5.59 4.44
C ALA A 299 -8.46 4.96 3.54
N TYR A 300 -8.05 4.21 2.54
CA TYR A 300 -8.97 3.59 1.58
C TYR A 300 -8.68 2.11 1.38
N MET A 301 -9.68 1.40 0.88
CA MET A 301 -9.60 0.01 0.44
C MET A 301 -10.21 -0.12 -0.95
N LEU A 302 -9.70 -1.06 -1.76
CA LEU A 302 -10.21 -1.33 -3.10
C LEU A 302 -11.51 -2.13 -3.01
N THR A 303 -12.61 -1.57 -3.50
CA THR A 303 -13.94 -2.18 -3.45
C THR A 303 -14.49 -2.56 -4.82
N GLU A 304 -13.87 -2.11 -5.89
CA GLU A 304 -14.09 -2.58 -7.26
C GLU A 304 -12.77 -2.55 -8.00
N ASN A 305 -12.45 -3.62 -8.71
CA ASN A 305 -11.20 -3.73 -9.45
C ASN A 305 -11.43 -4.32 -10.84
N ASP A 306 -11.71 -3.46 -11.79
CA ASP A 306 -11.59 -3.75 -13.23
C ASP A 306 -10.65 -2.74 -13.89
N PRO A 307 -9.36 -3.05 -14.00
CA PRO A 307 -8.36 -2.13 -14.57
C PRO A 307 -8.57 -1.84 -16.07
N ASN A 308 -9.51 -2.51 -16.71
CA ASN A 308 -9.88 -2.23 -18.11
C ASN A 308 -11.04 -1.24 -18.23
N SER A 309 -11.76 -1.01 -17.14
CA SER A 309 -12.99 -0.19 -17.10
C SER A 309 -12.99 0.77 -15.92
N ARG A 310 -13.08 0.25 -14.69
CA ARG A 310 -13.29 1.05 -13.50
C ARG A 310 -12.67 0.43 -12.25
N MET A 311 -12.03 1.25 -11.45
CA MET A 311 -11.55 0.89 -10.12
C MET A 311 -12.16 1.85 -9.09
N VAL A 312 -12.51 1.34 -7.91
CA VAL A 312 -13.14 2.13 -6.86
C VAL A 312 -12.42 1.95 -5.55
N LEU A 313 -11.96 3.05 -4.98
CA LEU A 313 -11.49 3.13 -3.61
C LEU A 313 -12.62 3.64 -2.72
N SER A 314 -12.91 2.91 -1.65
CA SER A 314 -13.86 3.33 -0.61
C SER A 314 -13.12 3.52 0.70
N ARG A 315 -13.60 4.44 1.53
CA ARG A 315 -13.02 4.69 2.85
C ARG A 315 -12.87 3.39 3.63
N ASN A 316 -11.69 3.15 4.18
CA ASN A 316 -11.45 2.06 5.10
C ASN A 316 -12.13 2.37 6.46
N PRO A 317 -13.12 1.57 6.89
CA PRO A 317 -13.85 1.84 8.13
C PRO A 317 -12.98 1.71 9.39
N ASN A 318 -11.86 1.03 9.28
CA ASN A 318 -10.91 0.83 10.39
C ASN A 318 -9.81 1.89 10.43
N HIS A 319 -9.76 2.80 9.44
CA HIS A 319 -8.75 3.86 9.44
C HIS A 319 -8.99 4.83 10.59
N ARG A 320 -7.94 5.09 11.36
CA ARG A 320 -8.01 5.92 12.57
C ARG A 320 -8.33 7.40 12.32
N GLY A 321 -8.21 7.84 11.06
CA GLY A 321 -8.23 9.25 10.71
C GLY A 321 -6.91 9.96 11.06
N GLU A 322 -6.60 11.00 10.30
CA GLU A 322 -5.46 11.87 10.55
C GLU A 322 -5.91 13.33 10.49
N PRO A 323 -5.39 14.21 11.34
CA PRO A 323 -5.71 15.62 11.25
C PRO A 323 -5.06 16.22 9.99
N TYR A 324 -5.81 17.05 9.27
CA TYR A 324 -5.23 17.91 8.24
C TYR A 324 -4.21 18.87 8.90
N PRO A 325 -3.05 19.15 8.26
CA PRO A 325 -2.00 19.98 8.84
C PRO A 325 -2.49 21.32 9.34
N SER A 326 -2.05 21.70 10.53
CA SER A 326 -2.28 23.03 11.13
C SER A 326 -1.13 24.02 10.86
N GLU A 327 -0.07 23.56 10.19
CA GLU A 327 1.10 24.33 9.82
C GLU A 327 1.35 24.26 8.32
N GLY A 328 1.83 25.35 7.75
CA GLY A 328 2.22 25.45 6.35
C GLY A 328 3.44 26.35 6.18
N GLU A 329 3.69 26.77 4.94
CA GLU A 329 4.72 27.77 4.62
C GLU A 329 4.16 29.19 4.76
N PRO A 330 5.03 30.21 4.89
CA PRO A 330 4.60 31.61 4.91
C PRO A 330 3.68 31.92 3.73
N GLY A 331 2.49 32.43 4.01
CA GLY A 331 1.48 32.79 3.02
C GLY A 331 0.47 31.68 2.68
N ASP A 332 0.61 30.45 3.18
CA ASP A 332 -0.34 29.37 2.93
C ASP A 332 -1.70 29.63 3.60
N GLU A 333 -1.71 30.24 4.77
CA GLU A 333 -2.95 30.65 5.45
C GLU A 333 -3.72 31.67 4.58
N ALA A 334 -3.04 32.67 4.02
CA ALA A 334 -3.65 33.68 3.16
C ALA A 334 -4.19 33.10 1.83
N LYS A 335 -3.66 31.94 1.40
CA LYS A 335 -4.15 31.19 0.23
C LYS A 335 -5.28 30.22 0.58
N GLY A 336 -5.70 30.16 1.84
CA GLY A 336 -6.75 29.26 2.33
C GLY A 336 -6.32 27.81 2.48
N LEU A 337 -5.03 27.49 2.37
CA LEU A 337 -4.54 26.11 2.48
C LEU A 337 -4.65 25.54 3.90
N LEU A 338 -4.85 26.38 4.90
CA LEU A 338 -5.08 25.97 6.30
C LEU A 338 -6.56 26.04 6.72
N ALA A 339 -7.49 26.22 5.79
CA ALA A 339 -8.93 26.32 6.10
C ALA A 339 -9.50 25.02 6.71
N ASP A 340 -8.86 23.89 6.48
CA ASP A 340 -9.23 22.57 7.02
C ASP A 340 -8.32 22.11 8.15
N ALA A 341 -7.47 22.98 8.70
CA ALA A 341 -6.54 22.68 9.78
C ALA A 341 -7.21 21.93 10.94
N GLY A 342 -6.65 20.80 11.35
CA GLY A 342 -7.14 19.96 12.44
C GLY A 342 -8.40 19.13 12.13
N LYS A 343 -9.04 19.30 10.97
CA LYS A 343 -10.15 18.43 10.57
C LYS A 343 -9.64 17.03 10.24
N THR A 344 -10.41 16.02 10.59
CA THR A 344 -10.04 14.61 10.35
C THR A 344 -10.19 14.23 8.89
N MET A 345 -9.09 13.75 8.32
CA MET A 345 -9.04 13.16 6.97
C MET A 345 -9.32 11.64 7.03
N PRO A 346 -9.71 11.02 5.90
CA PRO A 346 -9.95 11.60 4.59
C PRO A 346 -11.29 12.35 4.51
N PHE A 347 -11.38 13.39 3.67
CA PHE A 347 -12.64 14.13 3.43
C PHE A 347 -13.52 13.46 2.37
N ILE A 348 -12.92 12.68 1.49
CA ILE A 348 -13.59 11.93 0.43
C ILE A 348 -14.01 10.57 0.98
N ASP A 349 -15.24 10.13 0.70
CA ASP A 349 -15.72 8.82 1.11
C ASP A 349 -15.45 7.74 0.07
N ARG A 350 -15.42 8.13 -1.21
CA ARG A 350 -15.24 7.21 -2.33
C ARG A 350 -14.52 7.90 -3.49
N VAL A 351 -13.59 7.22 -4.12
CA VAL A 351 -12.93 7.68 -5.35
C VAL A 351 -13.23 6.68 -6.46
N VAL A 352 -13.84 7.17 -7.54
CA VAL A 352 -14.16 6.36 -8.72
C VAL A 352 -13.19 6.72 -9.83
N PHE A 353 -12.36 5.76 -10.19
CA PHE A 353 -11.42 5.87 -11.30
C PHE A 353 -12.02 5.19 -12.53
N THR A 354 -12.24 5.92 -13.60
CA THR A 354 -12.68 5.36 -14.88
C THR A 354 -11.54 5.33 -15.86
N ARG A 355 -11.42 4.25 -16.63
CA ARG A 355 -10.37 4.17 -17.64
C ARG A 355 -10.71 4.99 -18.87
N GLU A 356 -9.82 5.92 -19.22
CA GLU A 356 -9.83 6.65 -20.48
C GLU A 356 -8.62 6.26 -21.33
N LYS A 357 -8.86 5.88 -22.57
CA LYS A 357 -7.78 5.41 -23.46
C LYS A 357 -7.02 6.55 -24.14
N GLU A 358 -7.67 7.70 -24.27
CA GLU A 358 -7.15 8.85 -25.02
C GLU A 358 -7.45 10.16 -24.30
N GLY A 359 -6.55 11.14 -24.42
CA GLY A 359 -6.65 12.43 -23.73
C GLY A 359 -7.84 13.29 -24.21
N ILE A 360 -8.17 13.30 -25.51
CA ILE A 360 -9.28 14.11 -26.04
C ILE A 360 -10.64 13.70 -25.47
N PRO A 361 -11.05 12.42 -25.50
CA PRO A 361 -12.25 11.97 -24.81
C PRO A 361 -12.23 12.26 -23.31
N TYR A 362 -11.10 12.11 -22.63
CA TYR A 362 -10.95 12.41 -21.21
C TYR A 362 -11.26 13.91 -20.95
N TRP A 363 -10.63 14.81 -21.68
CA TRP A 363 -10.87 16.26 -21.57
C TRP A 363 -12.33 16.64 -21.83
N ASN A 364 -12.95 16.09 -22.88
CA ASN A 364 -14.34 16.36 -23.19
C ASN A 364 -15.29 15.91 -22.09
N LYS A 365 -15.03 14.74 -21.48
CA LYS A 365 -15.81 14.23 -20.35
C LYS A 365 -15.63 15.10 -19.10
N PHE A 366 -14.41 15.58 -18.83
CA PHE A 366 -14.17 16.54 -17.77
C PHE A 366 -15.00 17.81 -17.96
N LEU A 367 -15.00 18.40 -19.16
CA LEU A 367 -15.82 19.58 -19.47
C LEU A 367 -17.34 19.33 -19.36
N GLN A 368 -17.76 18.07 -19.50
CA GLN A 368 -19.17 17.66 -19.35
C GLN A 368 -19.55 17.30 -17.91
N GLY A 369 -18.60 17.37 -16.95
CA GLY A 369 -18.87 17.09 -15.55
C GLY A 369 -18.80 15.61 -15.16
N TYR A 370 -18.23 14.74 -16.00
CA TYR A 370 -17.99 13.32 -15.63
C TYR A 370 -16.80 13.15 -14.68
N TYR A 371 -15.89 14.10 -14.64
CA TYR A 371 -14.70 14.06 -13.78
C TYR A 371 -14.54 15.37 -13.01
N ASP A 372 -14.11 15.26 -11.77
CA ASP A 372 -13.82 16.42 -10.90
C ASP A 372 -12.40 16.94 -11.13
N THR A 373 -11.53 16.10 -11.68
CA THR A 373 -10.14 16.43 -12.00
C THR A 373 -9.80 16.05 -13.44
N SER A 374 -8.81 16.70 -14.00
CA SER A 374 -8.26 16.35 -15.31
C SER A 374 -6.75 16.26 -15.23
N GLY A 375 -6.17 15.18 -15.78
CA GLY A 375 -4.73 14.99 -15.96
C GLY A 375 -4.23 15.42 -17.35
N VAL A 376 -5.07 16.15 -18.14
CA VAL A 376 -4.77 16.60 -19.51
C VAL A 376 -4.51 18.08 -19.51
#